data_a3e5e134392f649f80a56f73ae204c53
#
_entry.id   a3e5e134392f649f80a56f73ae204c53
#
_cell.length_a   1.000
_cell.length_b   1.000
_cell.length_c   1.000
_cell.angle_alpha   90.00
_cell.angle_beta   90.00
_cell.angle_gamma   90.00
#
_symmetry.space_group_name_H-M   'P 1'
#
loop_
_entity.id
_entity.type
_entity.pdbx_description
1 polymer ?
#
loop_
_entity_poly.entity_id
_entity_poly.type
_entity_poly.pdbx_seq_one_letter_code
_entity_poly.pdbx_strand_id
1 'polypeptide(L)'
;MTQPGYDALADLYVELFPDPYLTPLERHTVAAFSEMVCQSQVQGVVLDVGCGPGYVAADLAGRGLDVIGLDPSTEMLRIARGAYPALRFVRDDARLGSDELRGVVPSAIIARCSLIHVPPSEIPGILDAWAERIPSGGVVLIVGQTTDTPGEVVEFDHAVAPAWRWHPDRLAAALSDAGFDEVWRTVGRPDTDHRFPDVHLAARRR
;
A
#
# COMPACT_ATOMS: atom_id res chain seq x y z
N MET A 1 12.46 5.04 -23.63
CA MET A 1 11.38 6.05 -23.56
C MET A 1 11.18 6.35 -22.08
N THR A 2 11.12 7.60 -21.69
CA THR A 2 10.80 7.99 -20.30
C THR A 2 9.36 7.62 -20.00
N GLN A 3 9.10 6.95 -18.89
CA GLN A 3 7.76 6.60 -18.44
C GLN A 3 7.01 7.87 -18.00
N PRO A 4 5.71 7.99 -18.31
CA PRO A 4 4.96 9.25 -18.16
C PRO A 4 4.70 9.66 -16.69
N GLY A 5 4.69 8.70 -15.76
CA GLY A 5 4.30 8.93 -14.37
C GLY A 5 2.79 9.02 -14.16
N TYR A 6 2.36 8.93 -12.91
CA TYR A 6 0.94 8.92 -12.55
C TYR A 6 0.24 10.27 -12.75
N ASP A 7 0.94 11.39 -12.64
CA ASP A 7 0.34 12.71 -12.91
C ASP A 7 -0.20 12.82 -14.34
N ALA A 8 0.55 12.28 -15.32
CA ALA A 8 0.16 12.35 -16.72
C ALA A 8 -0.98 11.37 -17.10
N LEU A 9 -1.21 10.34 -16.30
CA LEU A 9 -2.15 9.26 -16.60
C LEU A 9 -3.31 9.14 -15.60
N ALA A 10 -3.45 10.09 -14.67
CA ALA A 10 -4.41 9.98 -13.57
C ALA A 10 -5.87 9.81 -14.05
N ASP A 11 -6.31 10.62 -15.01
CA ASP A 11 -7.68 10.54 -15.54
C ASP A 11 -7.90 9.22 -16.30
N LEU A 12 -6.93 8.78 -17.12
CA LEU A 12 -6.98 7.49 -17.82
C LEU A 12 -6.98 6.32 -16.85
N TYR A 13 -6.21 6.42 -15.75
CA TYR A 13 -6.18 5.39 -14.70
C TYR A 13 -7.56 5.17 -14.10
N VAL A 14 -8.29 6.23 -13.79
CA VAL A 14 -9.66 6.15 -13.22
C VAL A 14 -10.65 5.55 -14.22
N GLU A 15 -10.51 5.86 -15.52
CA GLU A 15 -11.34 5.26 -16.57
C GLU A 15 -11.10 3.75 -16.70
N LEU A 16 -9.83 3.31 -16.62
CA LEU A 16 -9.45 1.90 -16.77
C LEU A 16 -9.71 1.07 -15.50
N PHE A 17 -9.61 1.69 -14.33
CA PHE A 17 -9.75 1.05 -13.02
C PHE A 17 -10.79 1.79 -12.16
N PRO A 18 -12.09 1.69 -12.53
CA PRO A 18 -13.16 2.39 -11.80
C PRO A 18 -13.45 1.77 -10.42
N ASP A 19 -13.07 0.51 -10.22
CA ASP A 19 -13.25 -0.22 -8.97
C ASP A 19 -11.92 -0.42 -8.24
N PRO A 20 -11.92 -0.37 -6.89
CA PRO A 20 -10.71 -0.58 -6.09
C PRO A 20 -10.18 -2.01 -6.16
N TYR A 21 -11.02 -2.97 -6.48
CA TYR A 21 -10.72 -4.39 -6.41
C TYR A 21 -11.12 -5.12 -7.69
N LEU A 22 -10.15 -5.73 -8.35
CA LEU A 22 -10.39 -6.57 -9.54
C LEU A 22 -10.92 -7.95 -9.15
N THR A 23 -10.57 -8.44 -7.96
CA THR A 23 -10.95 -9.79 -7.52
C THR A 23 -11.60 -9.80 -6.12
N PRO A 24 -12.38 -10.86 -5.82
CA PRO A 24 -12.84 -11.09 -4.45
C PRO A 24 -11.71 -11.22 -3.44
N LEU A 25 -10.55 -11.80 -3.82
CA LEU A 25 -9.40 -11.95 -2.93
C LEU A 25 -8.87 -10.60 -2.46
N GLU A 26 -8.66 -9.66 -3.38
CA GLU A 26 -8.22 -8.31 -3.05
C GLU A 26 -9.15 -7.63 -2.04
N ARG A 27 -10.46 -7.69 -2.29
CA ARG A 27 -11.47 -7.11 -1.38
C ARG A 27 -11.45 -7.78 -0.01
N HIS A 28 -11.34 -9.11 0.05
CA HIS A 28 -11.39 -9.84 1.32
C HIS A 28 -10.11 -9.66 2.13
N THR A 29 -8.95 -9.51 1.51
CA THR A 29 -7.70 -9.23 2.24
C THR A 29 -7.70 -7.83 2.86
N VAL A 30 -8.25 -6.82 2.19
CA VAL A 30 -8.45 -5.48 2.77
C VAL A 30 -9.50 -5.52 3.89
N ALA A 31 -10.56 -6.31 3.73
CA ALA A 31 -11.54 -6.53 4.80
C ALA A 31 -10.89 -7.19 6.03
N ALA A 32 -10.12 -8.25 5.84
CA ALA A 32 -9.38 -8.91 6.93
C ALA A 32 -8.39 -7.95 7.62
N PHE A 33 -7.69 -7.12 6.85
CA PHE A 33 -6.84 -6.07 7.41
C PHE A 33 -7.63 -5.09 8.28
N SER A 34 -8.79 -4.60 7.78
CA SER A 34 -9.62 -3.68 8.55
C SER A 34 -10.10 -4.29 9.87
N GLU A 35 -10.47 -5.57 9.87
CA GLU A 35 -10.84 -6.30 11.09
C GLU A 35 -9.66 -6.43 12.06
N MET A 36 -8.46 -6.72 11.56
CA MET A 36 -7.24 -6.75 12.38
C MET A 36 -6.97 -5.40 13.06
N VAL A 37 -7.18 -4.29 12.33
CA VAL A 37 -7.01 -2.94 12.89
C VAL A 37 -8.08 -2.67 13.95
N CYS A 38 -9.35 -2.98 13.70
CA CYS A 38 -10.44 -2.82 14.67
C CYS A 38 -10.24 -3.67 15.94
N GLN A 39 -9.67 -4.87 15.81
CA GLN A 39 -9.38 -5.77 16.92
C GLN A 39 -8.09 -5.40 17.66
N SER A 40 -7.24 -4.59 17.05
CA SER A 40 -6.03 -4.06 17.67
C SER A 40 -6.41 -3.09 18.79
N GLN A 41 -5.66 -3.13 19.89
CA GLN A 41 -5.82 -2.12 20.96
C GLN A 41 -5.01 -0.85 20.68
N VAL A 42 -4.35 -0.77 19.53
CA VAL A 42 -3.56 0.38 19.12
C VAL A 42 -4.51 1.45 18.56
N GLN A 43 -4.54 2.60 19.24
CA GLN A 43 -5.32 3.75 18.78
C GLN A 43 -4.50 4.59 17.79
N GLY A 44 -5.12 5.08 16.74
CA GLY A 44 -4.47 5.92 15.75
C GLY A 44 -5.18 5.86 14.40
N VAL A 45 -4.57 6.46 13.42
CA VAL A 45 -5.10 6.51 12.05
C VAL A 45 -4.53 5.37 11.20
N VAL A 46 -5.22 4.99 10.14
CA VAL A 46 -4.68 4.16 9.07
C VAL A 46 -4.07 5.06 8.01
N LEU A 47 -2.83 4.80 7.61
CA LEU A 47 -2.24 5.46 6.45
C LEU A 47 -2.41 4.55 5.23
N ASP A 48 -3.07 5.07 4.19
CA ASP A 48 -3.16 4.43 2.86
C ASP A 48 -2.05 5.02 1.97
N VAL A 49 -0.93 4.30 1.86
CA VAL A 49 0.29 4.74 1.17
C VAL A 49 0.25 4.40 -0.31
N GLY A 50 0.28 5.41 -1.16
CA GLY A 50 0.01 5.31 -2.58
C GLY A 50 -1.48 5.13 -2.84
N CYS A 51 -2.30 5.99 -2.20
CA CYS A 51 -3.76 5.87 -2.20
C CYS A 51 -4.40 6.10 -3.58
N GLY A 52 -3.66 6.66 -4.54
CA GLY A 52 -4.17 6.99 -5.86
C GLY A 52 -5.45 7.84 -5.79
N PRO A 53 -6.53 7.44 -6.49
CA PRO A 53 -7.80 8.17 -6.47
C PRO A 53 -8.60 8.02 -5.18
N GLY A 54 -8.04 7.38 -4.13
CA GLY A 54 -8.61 7.31 -2.78
C GLY A 54 -9.62 6.20 -2.54
N TYR A 55 -9.76 5.25 -3.44
CA TYR A 55 -10.77 4.18 -3.34
C TYR A 55 -10.63 3.33 -2.09
N VAL A 56 -9.40 2.88 -1.78
CA VAL A 56 -9.13 2.03 -0.61
C VAL A 56 -9.29 2.83 0.68
N ALA A 57 -8.80 4.07 0.70
CA ALA A 57 -9.02 4.98 1.83
C ALA A 57 -10.52 5.15 2.13
N ALA A 58 -11.36 5.31 1.09
CA ALA A 58 -12.80 5.43 1.24
C ALA A 58 -13.47 4.14 1.73
N ASP A 59 -13.06 2.97 1.23
CA ASP A 59 -13.58 1.67 1.71
C ASP A 59 -13.22 1.47 3.20
N LEU A 60 -11.99 1.74 3.60
CA LEU A 60 -11.56 1.63 5.00
C LEU A 60 -12.30 2.62 5.91
N ALA A 61 -12.52 3.85 5.46
CA ALA A 61 -13.33 4.83 6.19
C ALA A 61 -14.79 4.39 6.31
N GLY A 62 -15.36 3.81 5.25
CA GLY A 62 -16.69 3.21 5.26
C GLY A 62 -16.83 2.04 6.25
N ARG A 63 -15.72 1.41 6.64
CA ARG A 63 -15.65 0.38 7.68
C ARG A 63 -15.45 0.96 9.09
N GLY A 64 -15.45 2.28 9.24
CA GLY A 64 -15.34 2.98 10.52
C GLY A 64 -13.92 3.27 10.99
N LEU A 65 -12.92 3.14 10.13
CA LEU A 65 -11.54 3.51 10.43
C LEU A 65 -11.29 5.00 10.14
N ASP A 66 -10.44 5.64 10.94
CA ASP A 66 -9.89 6.95 10.64
C ASP A 66 -8.73 6.78 9.66
N VAL A 67 -8.81 7.40 8.48
CA VAL A 67 -7.88 7.13 7.37
C VAL A 67 -7.31 8.43 6.81
N ILE A 68 -6.02 8.40 6.53
CA ILE A 68 -5.33 9.45 5.75
C ILE A 68 -4.73 8.79 4.50
N GLY A 69 -5.15 9.24 3.33
CA GLY A 69 -4.56 8.81 2.06
C GLY A 69 -3.30 9.61 1.73
N LEU A 70 -2.26 8.93 1.32
CA LEU A 70 -0.97 9.51 0.92
C LEU A 70 -0.66 9.14 -0.52
N ASP A 71 -0.31 10.11 -1.35
CA ASP A 71 0.16 9.85 -2.71
C ASP A 71 1.16 10.93 -3.15
N PRO A 72 2.23 10.60 -3.87
CA PRO A 72 3.14 11.60 -4.42
C PRO A 72 2.54 12.36 -5.62
N SER A 73 1.54 11.79 -6.32
CA SER A 73 0.91 12.38 -7.47
C SER A 73 -0.11 13.45 -7.08
N THR A 74 0.11 14.67 -7.59
CA THR A 74 -0.81 15.79 -7.38
C THR A 74 -2.16 15.54 -8.04
N GLU A 75 -2.17 14.93 -9.23
CA GLU A 75 -3.38 14.66 -9.99
C GLU A 75 -4.22 13.53 -9.37
N MET A 76 -3.58 12.47 -8.86
CA MET A 76 -4.29 11.45 -8.09
C MET A 76 -4.98 12.05 -6.88
N LEU A 77 -4.28 12.90 -6.12
CA LEU A 77 -4.86 13.58 -4.96
C LEU A 77 -5.95 14.59 -5.33
N ARG A 78 -5.87 15.24 -6.48
CA ARG A 78 -6.95 16.09 -7.00
C ARG A 78 -8.23 15.28 -7.18
N ILE A 79 -8.11 14.12 -7.81
CA ILE A 79 -9.24 13.19 -8.03
C ILE A 79 -9.78 12.69 -6.69
N ALA A 80 -8.90 12.20 -5.80
CA ALA A 80 -9.28 11.68 -4.49
C ALA A 80 -10.06 12.71 -3.65
N ARG A 81 -9.57 13.95 -3.58
CA ARG A 81 -10.23 15.04 -2.86
C ARG A 81 -11.59 15.42 -3.47
N GLY A 82 -11.69 15.35 -4.79
CA GLY A 82 -12.96 15.59 -5.51
C GLY A 82 -14.00 14.49 -5.24
N ALA A 83 -13.57 13.23 -5.22
CA ALA A 83 -14.46 12.08 -5.01
C ALA A 83 -14.83 11.90 -3.51
N TYR A 84 -13.90 12.18 -2.61
CA TYR A 84 -14.06 11.92 -1.16
C TYR A 84 -13.70 13.15 -0.31
N PRO A 85 -14.45 14.25 -0.40
CA PRO A 85 -14.12 15.52 0.24
C PRO A 85 -14.14 15.47 1.78
N ALA A 86 -14.71 14.44 2.38
CA ALA A 86 -14.71 14.23 3.82
C ALA A 86 -13.44 13.55 4.33
N LEU A 87 -12.61 12.99 3.45
CA LEU A 87 -11.37 12.31 3.83
C LEU A 87 -10.16 13.26 3.73
N ARG A 88 -9.16 12.97 4.54
CA ARG A 88 -7.89 13.68 4.48
C ARG A 88 -6.94 13.02 3.51
N PHE A 89 -6.37 13.81 2.59
CA PHE A 89 -5.37 13.40 1.64
C PHE A 89 -4.15 14.32 1.71
N VAL A 90 -2.97 13.73 1.84
CA VAL A 90 -1.70 14.43 2.01
C VAL A 90 -0.76 14.04 0.87
N ARG A 91 -0.05 15.03 0.31
CA ARG A 91 1.00 14.74 -0.66
C ARG A 91 2.25 14.26 0.05
N ASP A 92 2.49 12.96 -0.03
CA ASP A 92 3.65 12.30 0.57
C ASP A 92 3.91 10.96 -0.14
N ASP A 93 5.03 10.36 0.15
CA ASP A 93 5.39 9.02 -0.34
C ASP A 93 5.54 8.01 0.82
N ALA A 94 6.02 6.81 0.51
CA ALA A 94 6.20 5.75 1.49
C ALA A 94 7.19 6.08 2.63
N ARG A 95 8.01 7.14 2.50
CA ARG A 95 8.97 7.58 3.53
C ARG A 95 8.31 8.36 4.65
N LEU A 96 7.06 8.80 4.48
CA LEU A 96 6.25 9.53 5.47
C LEU A 96 6.95 10.81 5.94
N GLY A 97 7.54 11.56 5.01
CA GLY A 97 8.39 12.73 5.29
C GLY A 97 7.65 14.06 5.42
N SER A 98 6.37 14.12 5.06
CA SER A 98 5.60 15.37 5.06
C SER A 98 5.42 15.96 6.47
N ASP A 99 5.61 17.28 6.58
CA ASP A 99 5.30 18.02 7.81
C ASP A 99 3.81 17.93 8.20
N GLU A 100 2.92 17.68 7.24
CA GLU A 100 1.50 17.47 7.50
C GLU A 100 1.21 16.20 8.33
N LEU A 101 2.16 15.25 8.35
CA LEU A 101 2.08 14.04 9.19
C LEU A 101 2.77 14.20 10.54
N ARG A 102 3.24 15.41 10.89
CA ARG A 102 3.87 15.65 12.17
C ARG A 102 2.87 15.45 13.31
N GLY A 103 3.22 14.60 14.27
CA GLY A 103 2.36 14.24 15.40
C GLY A 103 1.23 13.26 15.07
N VAL A 104 1.10 12.80 13.82
CA VAL A 104 0.21 11.72 13.46
C VAL A 104 0.82 10.39 13.92
N VAL A 105 0.07 9.63 14.70
CA VAL A 105 0.44 8.29 15.15
C VAL A 105 -0.38 7.28 14.35
N PRO A 106 0.23 6.53 13.41
CA PRO A 106 -0.49 5.51 12.67
C PRO A 106 -0.70 4.26 13.55
N SER A 107 -1.91 3.76 13.62
CA SER A 107 -2.21 2.41 14.16
C SER A 107 -1.95 1.32 13.13
N ALA A 108 -2.03 1.67 11.85
CA ALA A 108 -1.79 0.75 10.76
C ALA A 108 -1.36 1.48 9.48
N ILE A 109 -0.70 0.73 8.58
CA ILE A 109 -0.36 1.18 7.23
C ILE A 109 -0.82 0.13 6.23
N ILE A 110 -1.48 0.57 5.17
CA ILE A 110 -1.71 -0.23 3.97
C ILE A 110 -0.93 0.38 2.80
N ALA A 111 -0.26 -0.45 2.01
CA ALA A 111 0.44 -0.06 0.79
C ALA A 111 0.05 -1.04 -0.32
N ARG A 112 -0.87 -0.64 -1.17
CA ARG A 112 -1.40 -1.48 -2.23
C ARG A 112 -0.90 -1.03 -3.58
N CYS A 113 -0.10 -1.88 -4.25
CA CYS A 113 0.52 -1.62 -5.57
C CYS A 113 1.32 -0.31 -5.64
N SER A 114 1.81 0.18 -4.50
CA SER A 114 2.58 1.41 -4.38
C SER A 114 4.06 1.18 -4.13
N LEU A 115 4.41 0.26 -3.22
CA LEU A 115 5.82 -0.08 -2.95
C LEU A 115 6.52 -0.75 -4.13
N ILE A 116 5.78 -1.26 -5.10
CA ILE A 116 6.36 -1.78 -6.35
C ILE A 116 7.15 -0.72 -7.12
N HIS A 117 6.87 0.56 -6.91
CA HIS A 117 7.57 1.68 -7.56
C HIS A 117 8.76 2.22 -6.75
N VAL A 118 9.03 1.63 -5.61
CA VAL A 118 10.17 2.01 -4.77
C VAL A 118 11.38 1.14 -5.11
N PRO A 119 12.56 1.73 -5.39
CA PRO A 119 13.77 0.96 -5.61
C PRO A 119 14.04 -0.03 -4.46
N PRO A 120 14.40 -1.29 -4.78
CA PRO A 120 14.59 -2.32 -3.75
C PRO A 120 15.56 -1.96 -2.64
N SER A 121 16.58 -1.14 -2.94
CA SER A 121 17.56 -0.66 -1.98
C SER A 121 16.99 0.29 -0.93
N GLU A 122 15.83 0.90 -1.18
CA GLU A 122 15.19 1.88 -0.29
C GLU A 122 14.14 1.25 0.62
N ILE A 123 13.60 0.08 0.25
CA ILE A 123 12.55 -0.61 1.01
C ILE A 123 12.92 -0.85 2.48
N PRO A 124 14.14 -1.35 2.82
CA PRO A 124 14.49 -1.53 4.23
C PRO A 124 14.35 -0.26 5.06
N GLY A 125 14.90 0.87 4.59
CA GLY A 125 14.79 2.15 5.30
C GLY A 125 13.35 2.67 5.43
N ILE A 126 12.48 2.37 4.47
CA ILE A 126 11.05 2.70 4.55
C ILE A 126 10.36 1.86 5.63
N LEU A 127 10.63 0.55 5.67
CA LEU A 127 10.04 -0.34 6.66
C LEU A 127 10.53 0.01 8.08
N ASP A 128 11.80 0.40 8.23
CA ASP A 128 12.33 0.91 9.49
C ASP A 128 11.61 2.18 9.94
N ALA A 129 11.41 3.15 9.03
CA ALA A 129 10.66 4.38 9.32
C ALA A 129 9.19 4.09 9.72
N TRP A 130 8.54 3.09 9.11
CA TRP A 130 7.22 2.65 9.53
C TRP A 130 7.23 2.03 10.92
N ALA A 131 8.24 1.19 11.21
CA ALA A 131 8.40 0.55 12.52
C ALA A 131 8.64 1.57 13.66
N GLU A 132 9.30 2.69 13.38
CA GLU A 132 9.50 3.78 14.35
C GLU A 132 8.19 4.53 14.65
N ARG A 133 7.26 4.58 13.71
CA ARG A 133 6.02 5.36 13.84
C ARG A 133 4.83 4.55 14.32
N ILE A 134 4.78 3.25 13.96
CA ILE A 134 3.70 2.34 14.34
C ILE A 134 4.00 1.79 15.75
N PRO A 135 3.10 1.96 16.74
CA PRO A 135 3.27 1.33 18.06
C PRO A 135 3.25 -0.19 17.97
N SER A 136 3.84 -0.86 18.98
CA SER A 136 3.76 -2.32 19.11
C SER A 136 2.30 -2.80 19.05
N GLY A 137 2.05 -3.85 18.29
CA GLY A 137 0.71 -4.37 18.01
C GLY A 137 0.02 -3.75 16.77
N GLY A 138 0.53 -2.65 16.24
CA GLY A 138 0.01 -2.06 15.01
C GLY A 138 0.24 -2.95 13.79
N VAL A 139 -0.50 -2.72 12.72
CA VAL A 139 -0.62 -3.65 11.59
C VAL A 139 -0.17 -3.02 10.29
N VAL A 140 0.51 -3.78 9.45
CA VAL A 140 0.78 -3.39 8.06
C VAL A 140 0.18 -4.41 7.09
N LEU A 141 -0.32 -3.93 5.95
CA LEU A 141 -0.68 -4.77 4.80
C LEU A 141 0.04 -4.25 3.57
N ILE A 142 0.88 -5.10 2.98
CA ILE A 142 1.54 -4.82 1.71
C ILE A 142 0.94 -5.70 0.63
N VAL A 143 0.54 -5.08 -0.48
CA VAL A 143 -0.02 -5.77 -1.65
C VAL A 143 0.76 -5.33 -2.88
N GLY A 144 1.09 -6.27 -3.74
CA GLY A 144 1.75 -5.98 -5.02
C GLY A 144 2.04 -7.21 -5.85
N GLN A 145 2.44 -6.98 -7.08
CA GLN A 145 2.89 -8.06 -7.96
C GLN A 145 4.11 -8.75 -7.35
N THR A 146 4.12 -10.06 -7.42
CA THR A 146 5.20 -10.89 -6.88
C THR A 146 5.90 -11.72 -7.95
N THR A 147 6.91 -12.49 -7.56
CA THR A 147 7.63 -13.43 -8.43
C THR A 147 7.68 -14.80 -7.76
N ASP A 148 7.65 -15.86 -8.57
CA ASP A 148 7.82 -17.25 -8.11
C ASP A 148 9.30 -17.63 -7.97
N THR A 149 10.26 -16.76 -8.37
CA THR A 149 11.71 -17.03 -8.25
C THR A 149 12.17 -16.77 -6.82
N PRO A 150 12.54 -17.80 -6.06
CA PRO A 150 12.88 -17.66 -4.64
C PRO A 150 14.06 -16.70 -4.40
N GLY A 151 13.90 -15.82 -3.41
CA GLY A 151 14.96 -14.91 -2.96
C GLY A 151 15.22 -13.72 -3.89
N GLU A 152 14.52 -13.59 -4.99
CA GLU A 152 14.75 -12.52 -5.97
C GLU A 152 13.83 -11.33 -5.81
N VAL A 153 14.32 -10.17 -6.27
CA VAL A 153 13.55 -8.99 -6.62
C VAL A 153 13.78 -8.72 -8.09
N VAL A 154 12.71 -8.69 -8.87
CA VAL A 154 12.77 -8.63 -10.33
C VAL A 154 12.13 -7.35 -10.82
N GLU A 155 12.90 -6.55 -11.56
CA GLU A 155 12.35 -5.42 -12.30
C GLU A 155 11.43 -5.91 -13.42
N PHE A 156 10.34 -5.20 -13.68
CA PHE A 156 9.44 -5.55 -14.79
C PHE A 156 8.97 -4.31 -15.54
N ASP A 157 8.55 -4.54 -16.79
CA ASP A 157 8.01 -3.50 -17.65
C ASP A 157 6.62 -3.04 -17.17
N HIS A 158 6.60 -1.94 -16.47
CA HIS A 158 5.39 -1.25 -16.06
C HIS A 158 5.19 0.01 -16.91
N ALA A 159 3.96 0.23 -17.37
CA ALA A 159 3.69 1.30 -18.35
C ALA A 159 3.90 2.72 -17.78
N VAL A 160 3.76 2.90 -16.46
CA VAL A 160 3.67 4.22 -15.82
C VAL A 160 5.00 4.66 -15.21
N ALA A 161 5.68 3.78 -14.48
CA ALA A 161 6.91 4.07 -13.73
C ALA A 161 7.76 2.80 -13.58
N PRO A 162 9.06 2.88 -13.24
CA PRO A 162 9.85 1.71 -12.88
C PRO A 162 9.17 0.90 -11.79
N ALA A 163 9.22 -0.43 -11.89
CA ALA A 163 8.53 -1.28 -10.94
C ALA A 163 9.26 -2.61 -10.69
N TRP A 164 9.13 -3.12 -9.47
CA TRP A 164 9.80 -4.33 -9.00
C TRP A 164 8.82 -5.28 -8.32
N ARG A 165 9.02 -6.58 -8.58
CA ARG A 165 8.27 -7.67 -7.97
C ARG A 165 9.15 -8.39 -6.97
N TRP A 166 8.69 -8.50 -5.74
CA TRP A 166 9.40 -9.16 -4.65
C TRP A 166 8.88 -10.59 -4.48
N HIS A 167 9.79 -11.56 -4.29
CA HIS A 167 9.37 -12.88 -3.79
C HIS A 167 8.73 -12.72 -2.40
N PRO A 168 7.60 -13.41 -2.09
CA PRO A 168 6.89 -13.23 -0.83
C PRO A 168 7.77 -13.43 0.42
N ASP A 169 8.66 -14.45 0.40
CA ASP A 169 9.57 -14.70 1.52
C ASP A 169 10.61 -13.60 1.70
N ARG A 170 11.04 -12.97 0.60
CA ARG A 170 11.98 -11.85 0.69
C ARG A 170 11.32 -10.61 1.29
N LEU A 171 10.07 -10.37 0.90
CA LEU A 171 9.29 -9.27 1.49
C LEU A 171 9.03 -9.52 2.98
N ALA A 172 8.66 -10.76 3.35
CA ALA A 172 8.48 -11.15 4.75
C ALA A 172 9.77 -11.02 5.58
N ALA A 173 10.92 -11.41 5.01
CA ALA A 173 12.21 -11.24 5.67
C ALA A 173 12.52 -9.75 5.90
N ALA A 174 12.31 -8.87 4.91
CA ALA A 174 12.52 -7.44 5.06
C ALA A 174 11.62 -6.83 6.16
N LEU A 175 10.36 -7.25 6.23
CA LEU A 175 9.45 -6.87 7.33
C LEU A 175 9.94 -7.37 8.68
N SER A 176 10.39 -8.62 8.74
CA SER A 176 10.93 -9.20 9.99
C SER A 176 12.17 -8.45 10.46
N ASP A 177 13.08 -8.11 9.57
CA ASP A 177 14.29 -7.32 9.88
C ASP A 177 13.92 -5.94 10.45
N ALA A 178 12.88 -5.30 9.91
CA ALA A 178 12.36 -4.02 10.40
C ALA A 178 11.50 -4.13 11.68
N GLY A 179 11.30 -5.33 12.23
CA GLY A 179 10.56 -5.50 13.48
C GLY A 179 9.07 -5.77 13.36
N PHE A 180 8.64 -6.36 12.25
CA PHE A 180 7.27 -6.83 12.05
C PHE A 180 7.24 -8.36 11.94
N ASP A 181 6.27 -8.99 12.57
CA ASP A 181 6.03 -10.43 12.45
C ASP A 181 4.88 -10.67 11.45
N GLU A 182 5.13 -11.52 10.46
CA GLU A 182 4.09 -11.93 9.52
C GLU A 182 2.94 -12.61 10.25
N VAL A 183 1.72 -12.19 9.97
CA VAL A 183 0.50 -12.79 10.52
C VAL A 183 -0.12 -13.75 9.52
N TRP A 184 -0.25 -13.32 8.28
CA TRP A 184 -0.71 -14.13 7.17
C TRP A 184 -0.25 -13.55 5.83
N ARG A 185 -0.23 -14.39 4.82
CA ARG A 185 -0.14 -13.96 3.42
C ARG A 185 -1.03 -14.81 2.53
N THR A 186 -1.42 -14.22 1.41
CA THR A 186 -2.03 -14.93 0.29
C THR A 186 -1.24 -14.64 -0.97
N VAL A 187 -1.21 -15.59 -1.89
CA VAL A 187 -0.58 -15.42 -3.21
C VAL A 187 -1.60 -15.80 -4.26
N GLY A 188 -2.01 -14.79 -5.05
CA GLY A 188 -2.83 -14.99 -6.23
C GLY A 188 -2.01 -15.54 -7.38
N ARG A 189 -2.64 -16.33 -8.25
CA ARG A 189 -2.02 -16.81 -9.48
C ARG A 189 -2.37 -15.90 -10.64
N PRO A 190 -1.51 -15.80 -11.68
CA PRO A 190 -1.85 -15.08 -12.90
C PRO A 190 -3.16 -15.57 -13.50
N ASP A 191 -3.97 -14.65 -13.99
CA ASP A 191 -5.23 -14.92 -14.69
C ASP A 191 -5.41 -13.96 -15.87
N THR A 192 -6.64 -13.79 -16.35
CA THR A 192 -6.93 -12.86 -17.47
C THR A 192 -6.71 -11.40 -17.12
N ASP A 193 -6.83 -11.03 -15.85
CA ASP A 193 -6.76 -9.65 -15.35
C ASP A 193 -5.39 -9.34 -14.71
N HIS A 194 -4.65 -10.40 -14.32
CA HIS A 194 -3.36 -10.29 -13.64
C HIS A 194 -2.26 -11.00 -14.44
N ARG A 195 -1.37 -10.21 -15.06
CA ARG A 195 -0.23 -10.72 -15.80
C ARG A 195 0.76 -11.50 -14.92
N PHE A 196 0.92 -11.12 -13.67
CA PHE A 196 1.84 -11.71 -12.71
C PHE A 196 1.10 -12.20 -11.48
N PRO A 197 1.68 -13.15 -10.72
CA PRO A 197 1.15 -13.44 -9.40
C PRO A 197 1.20 -12.18 -8.52
N ASP A 198 0.29 -12.08 -7.58
CA ASP A 198 0.24 -11.02 -6.58
C ASP A 198 0.42 -11.60 -5.17
N VAL A 199 0.93 -10.79 -4.26
CA VAL A 199 1.03 -11.12 -2.84
C VAL A 199 0.28 -10.09 -2.01
N HIS A 200 -0.49 -10.58 -1.03
CA HIS A 200 -1.06 -9.79 0.05
C HIS A 200 -0.44 -10.30 1.34
N LEU A 201 0.36 -9.49 1.99
CA LEU A 201 1.10 -9.86 3.19
C LEU A 201 0.75 -8.91 4.33
N ALA A 202 0.15 -9.47 5.39
CA ALA A 202 -0.14 -8.74 6.62
C ALA A 202 0.89 -9.10 7.69
N ALA A 203 1.38 -8.08 8.39
CA ALA A 203 2.32 -8.24 9.47
C ALA A 203 1.98 -7.31 10.65
N ARG A 204 2.49 -7.65 11.83
CA ARG A 204 2.24 -6.93 13.07
C ARG A 204 3.55 -6.41 13.66
N ARG A 205 3.57 -5.18 14.14
CA ARG A 205 4.70 -4.57 14.83
C ARG A 205 4.95 -5.29 16.18
N ARG A 206 6.20 -5.76 16.39
CA ARG A 206 6.66 -6.33 17.66
C ARG A 206 6.58 -5.34 18.80
#